data_d50f5ff81321f09311863ba1abeefc96
#
_entry.id   d50f5ff81321f09311863ba1abeefc96
#
_cell.length_a   1.000
_cell.length_b   1.000
_cell.length_c   1.000
_cell.angle_alpha   90.00
_cell.angle_beta   90.00
_cell.angle_gamma   90.00
#
_symmetry.space_group_name_H-M   'P 1'
#
loop_
_entity.id
_entity.type
_entity.pdbx_description
1 polymer ?
#
loop_
_entity_poly.entity_id
_entity_poly.type
_entity_poly.pdbx_seq_one_letter_code
_entity_poly.pdbx_strand_id
1 'polypeptide(L)'
;LGLERFLGDRGLRLERTAVGDRYVVEAMRRGGWNLGGEQSGHIVMSDYATTGDGLLAGLQFLAAMIESGQPASALARQFEKVPQLLKNVRYAAGADPLETVEVQRAMAEAEGRLTGRGRLLIRKSGTEPLVRVMAECEDEGLLAQVVDGIVAEMESVAAA
;
A
#
# COMPACT_ATOMS: atom_id res chain seq x y z
N LEU A 1 -1.54 -2.47 6.17
CA LEU A 1 -1.32 -2.64 7.61
C LEU A 1 -2.19 -3.78 8.17
N GLY A 2 -3.50 -3.86 7.84
CA GLY A 2 -4.39 -4.94 8.35
C GLY A 2 -3.90 -6.35 7.99
N LEU A 3 -3.56 -6.60 6.73
CA LEU A 3 -3.00 -7.89 6.30
C LEU A 3 -1.68 -8.23 7.01
N GLU A 4 -0.81 -7.25 7.20
CA GLU A 4 0.48 -7.44 7.88
C GLU A 4 0.30 -7.90 9.34
N ARG A 5 -0.61 -7.25 10.06
CA ARG A 5 -0.98 -7.64 11.43
C ARG A 5 -1.58 -9.05 11.47
N PHE A 6 -2.53 -9.32 10.58
CA PHE A 6 -3.18 -10.63 10.46
C PHE A 6 -2.17 -11.77 10.22
N LEU A 7 -1.18 -11.54 9.38
CA LEU A 7 -0.12 -12.51 9.12
C LEU A 7 0.83 -12.62 10.32
N GLY A 8 1.20 -11.50 10.93
CA GLY A 8 2.05 -11.46 12.13
C GLY A 8 1.47 -12.24 13.31
N ASP A 9 0.16 -12.12 13.57
CA ASP A 9 -0.55 -12.86 14.60
C ASP A 9 -0.52 -14.39 14.38
N ARG A 10 -0.24 -14.82 13.15
CA ARG A 10 -0.10 -16.24 12.75
C ARG A 10 1.34 -16.70 12.60
N GLY A 11 2.31 -15.87 13.03
CA GLY A 11 3.73 -16.16 12.90
C GLY A 11 4.26 -16.08 11.47
N LEU A 12 3.48 -15.48 10.56
CA LEU A 12 3.85 -15.25 9.17
C LEU A 12 4.36 -13.82 8.99
N ARG A 13 5.20 -13.61 7.98
CA ARG A 13 5.78 -12.31 7.66
C ARG A 13 5.24 -11.81 6.33
N LEU A 14 4.87 -10.53 6.28
CA LEU A 14 4.62 -9.80 5.04
C LEU A 14 5.88 -9.03 4.64
N GLU A 15 6.44 -9.34 3.48
CA GLU A 15 7.49 -8.53 2.87
C GLU A 15 6.87 -7.45 1.99
N ARG A 16 7.29 -6.19 2.21
CA ARG A 16 6.81 -5.05 1.43
C ARG A 16 7.82 -4.68 0.36
N THR A 17 7.31 -4.33 -0.81
CA THR A 17 8.10 -3.88 -1.96
C THR A 17 7.76 -2.45 -2.33
N ALA A 18 8.51 -1.85 -3.25
CA ALA A 18 8.05 -0.71 -3.99
C ALA A 18 6.77 -1.06 -4.77
N VAL A 19 5.96 -0.04 -5.09
CA VAL A 19 4.71 -0.22 -5.82
C VAL A 19 4.99 -0.59 -7.28
N GLY A 20 4.38 -1.66 -7.74
CA GLY A 20 4.50 -2.22 -9.09
C GLY A 20 4.73 -3.74 -9.05
N ASP A 21 4.00 -4.48 -9.87
CA ASP A 21 4.06 -5.93 -9.96
C ASP A 21 5.47 -6.46 -10.22
N ARG A 22 6.27 -5.73 -11.00
CA ARG A 22 7.68 -6.03 -11.22
C ARG A 22 8.48 -6.17 -9.93
N TYR A 23 8.30 -5.24 -8.98
CA TYR A 23 9.02 -5.26 -7.71
C TYR A 23 8.55 -6.41 -6.82
N VAL A 24 7.25 -6.76 -6.91
CA VAL A 24 6.71 -7.94 -6.24
C VAL A 24 7.38 -9.21 -6.77
N VAL A 25 7.39 -9.40 -8.09
CA VAL A 25 8.00 -10.57 -8.73
C VAL A 25 9.50 -10.67 -8.44
N GLU A 26 10.24 -9.55 -8.48
CA GLU A 26 11.67 -9.51 -8.15
C GLU A 26 11.92 -9.91 -6.69
N ALA A 27 11.11 -9.42 -5.76
CA ALA A 27 11.21 -9.79 -4.34
C ALA A 27 10.88 -11.28 -4.12
N MET A 28 9.82 -11.79 -4.75
CA MET A 28 9.46 -13.20 -4.70
C MET A 28 10.61 -14.10 -5.17
N ARG A 29 11.23 -13.79 -6.31
CA ARG A 29 12.37 -14.55 -6.84
C ARG A 29 13.57 -14.51 -5.91
N ARG A 30 13.89 -13.36 -5.34
CA ARG A 30 15.02 -13.19 -4.40
C ARG A 30 14.79 -13.92 -3.08
N GLY A 31 13.55 -13.92 -2.58
CA GLY A 31 13.18 -14.54 -1.30
C GLY A 31 12.76 -16.00 -1.40
N GLY A 32 12.59 -16.54 -2.62
CA GLY A 32 12.05 -17.89 -2.83
C GLY A 32 10.59 -18.03 -2.43
N TRP A 33 9.81 -16.93 -2.52
CA TRP A 33 8.39 -16.92 -2.15
C TRP A 33 7.51 -17.18 -3.36
N ASN A 34 6.42 -17.91 -3.13
CA ASN A 34 5.52 -18.36 -4.19
C ASN A 34 4.21 -17.56 -4.30
N LEU A 35 3.95 -16.64 -3.36
CA LEU A 35 2.75 -15.80 -3.37
C LEU A 35 3.13 -14.34 -3.18
N GLY A 36 2.64 -13.49 -4.06
CA GLY A 36 2.77 -12.05 -3.98
C GLY A 36 1.56 -11.34 -4.57
N GLY A 37 1.43 -10.06 -4.31
CA GLY A 37 0.33 -9.29 -4.87
C GLY A 37 0.35 -7.83 -4.51
N GLU A 38 -0.56 -7.09 -5.11
CA GLU A 38 -0.77 -5.68 -4.90
C GLU A 38 -2.22 -5.40 -4.52
N GLN A 39 -2.43 -4.31 -3.79
CA GLN A 39 -3.78 -3.84 -3.43
C GLN A 39 -4.63 -3.48 -4.67
N SER A 40 -4.00 -3.24 -5.82
CA SER A 40 -4.65 -3.03 -7.11
C SER A 40 -5.37 -4.27 -7.67
N GLY A 41 -5.15 -5.45 -7.05
CA GLY A 41 -5.77 -6.72 -7.46
C GLY A 41 -4.88 -7.63 -8.30
N HIS A 42 -3.62 -7.24 -8.55
CA HIS A 42 -2.65 -8.15 -9.15
C HIS A 42 -2.22 -9.20 -8.12
N ILE A 43 -2.38 -10.47 -8.44
CA ILE A 43 -1.94 -11.60 -7.61
C ILE A 43 -1.01 -12.47 -8.45
N VAL A 44 0.17 -12.75 -7.92
CA VAL A 44 1.19 -13.60 -8.53
C VAL A 44 1.32 -14.87 -7.70
N MET A 45 1.19 -16.01 -8.34
CA MET A 45 1.38 -17.36 -7.77
C MET A 45 2.44 -18.08 -8.60
N SER A 46 3.72 -17.98 -8.19
CA SER A 46 4.85 -18.42 -9.01
C SER A 46 4.95 -19.94 -9.21
N ASP A 47 4.23 -20.72 -8.41
CA ASP A 47 4.10 -22.17 -8.62
C ASP A 47 3.30 -22.51 -9.88
N TYR A 48 2.51 -21.55 -10.39
CA TYR A 48 1.60 -21.75 -11.53
C TYR A 48 1.90 -20.81 -12.71
N ALA A 49 2.32 -19.56 -12.44
CA ALA A 49 2.57 -18.58 -13.48
C ALA A 49 3.70 -17.62 -13.09
N THR A 50 4.41 -17.08 -14.07
CA THR A 50 5.54 -16.15 -13.85
C THR A 50 5.14 -14.69 -13.67
N THR A 51 3.85 -14.39 -13.82
CA THR A 51 3.24 -13.06 -13.73
C THR A 51 1.89 -13.14 -13.04
N GLY A 52 1.29 -11.99 -12.75
CA GLY A 52 -0.08 -11.94 -12.23
C GLY A 52 -1.08 -12.54 -13.22
N ASP A 53 -1.96 -13.40 -12.71
CA ASP A 53 -3.04 -14.04 -13.47
C ASP A 53 -4.32 -14.08 -12.62
N GLY A 54 -5.29 -13.22 -13.00
CA GLY A 54 -6.55 -13.10 -12.28
C GLY A 54 -7.45 -14.32 -12.40
N LEU A 55 -7.40 -15.04 -13.54
CA LEU A 55 -8.17 -16.28 -13.71
C LEU A 55 -7.62 -17.38 -12.81
N LEU A 56 -6.31 -17.55 -12.79
CA LEU A 56 -5.63 -18.49 -11.92
C LEU A 56 -5.91 -18.20 -10.45
N ALA A 57 -5.78 -16.93 -10.04
CA ALA A 57 -6.09 -16.52 -8.66
C ALA A 57 -7.55 -16.81 -8.28
N GLY A 58 -8.49 -16.57 -9.22
CA GLY A 58 -9.90 -16.92 -9.04
C GLY A 58 -10.13 -18.41 -8.88
N LEU A 59 -9.48 -19.24 -9.69
CA LEU A 59 -9.58 -20.70 -9.59
C LEU A 59 -9.01 -21.23 -8.28
N GLN A 60 -7.90 -20.69 -7.80
CA GLN A 60 -7.32 -21.04 -6.50
C GLN A 60 -8.24 -20.63 -5.33
N PHE A 61 -8.89 -19.47 -5.43
CA PHE A 61 -9.91 -19.06 -4.45
C PHE A 61 -11.11 -20.00 -4.42
N LEU A 62 -11.61 -20.44 -5.59
CA LEU A 62 -12.69 -21.44 -5.67
C LEU A 62 -12.26 -22.80 -5.10
N ALA A 63 -11.01 -23.23 -5.35
CA ALA A 63 -10.47 -24.46 -4.75
C ALA A 63 -10.48 -24.37 -3.21
N ALA A 64 -10.01 -23.25 -2.65
CA ALA A 64 -10.04 -23.01 -1.21
C ALA A 64 -11.47 -23.02 -0.62
N MET A 65 -12.46 -22.52 -1.38
CA MET A 65 -13.88 -22.63 -0.97
C MET A 65 -14.35 -24.07 -0.90
N ILE A 66 -14.00 -24.88 -1.89
CA ILE A 66 -14.39 -26.31 -1.94
C ILE A 66 -13.72 -27.07 -0.81
N GLU A 67 -12.42 -26.90 -0.63
CA GLU A 67 -11.63 -27.58 0.41
C GLU A 67 -12.07 -27.22 1.83
N SER A 68 -12.37 -25.95 2.07
CA SER A 68 -12.78 -25.48 3.41
C SER A 68 -14.27 -25.66 3.71
N GLY A 69 -15.09 -25.84 2.67
CA GLY A 69 -16.55 -25.84 2.79
C GLY A 69 -17.15 -24.47 3.18
N GLN A 70 -16.35 -23.40 3.10
CA GLN A 70 -16.77 -22.06 3.53
C GLN A 70 -17.28 -21.23 2.34
N PRO A 71 -18.26 -20.34 2.55
CA PRO A 71 -18.70 -19.42 1.51
C PRO A 71 -17.65 -18.35 1.22
N ALA A 72 -17.68 -17.79 0.00
CA ALA A 72 -16.77 -16.74 -0.43
C ALA A 72 -16.72 -15.54 0.54
N SER A 73 -17.87 -15.15 1.11
CA SER A 73 -17.97 -14.05 2.06
C SER A 73 -17.17 -14.26 3.35
N ALA A 74 -17.04 -15.51 3.79
CA ALA A 74 -16.22 -15.85 4.97
C ALA A 74 -14.73 -15.87 4.61
N LEU A 75 -14.37 -16.52 3.49
CA LEU A 75 -12.97 -16.58 3.05
C LEU A 75 -12.39 -15.21 2.64
N ALA A 76 -13.20 -14.32 2.09
CA ALA A 76 -12.77 -12.99 1.70
C ALA A 76 -12.61 -12.00 2.88
N ARG A 77 -13.07 -12.36 4.09
CA ARG A 77 -13.01 -11.51 5.28
C ARG A 77 -12.11 -12.10 6.36
N GLN A 78 -10.85 -12.29 6.03
CA GLN A 78 -9.88 -12.89 6.95
C GLN A 78 -9.31 -11.92 7.96
N PHE A 79 -9.37 -10.61 7.69
CA PHE A 79 -8.85 -9.56 8.59
C PHE A 79 -9.66 -8.27 8.44
N GLU A 80 -9.61 -7.44 9.48
CA GLU A 80 -10.20 -6.11 9.46
C GLU A 80 -9.29 -5.13 8.71
N LYS A 81 -9.91 -4.34 7.82
CA LYS A 81 -9.20 -3.29 7.10
C LYS A 81 -8.89 -2.14 8.04
N VAL A 82 -7.67 -1.65 8.00
CA VAL A 82 -7.30 -0.40 8.67
C VAL A 82 -7.73 0.77 7.77
N PRO A 83 -8.34 1.83 8.33
CA PRO A 83 -8.68 3.04 7.60
C PRO A 83 -7.48 3.57 6.81
N GLN A 84 -7.74 3.98 5.57
CA GLN A 84 -6.74 4.49 4.65
C GLN A 84 -7.24 5.78 4.01
N LEU A 85 -6.39 6.79 3.95
CA LEU A 85 -6.63 8.04 3.22
C LEU A 85 -5.57 8.23 2.16
N LEU A 86 -6.00 8.49 0.92
CA LEU A 86 -5.14 8.81 -0.22
C LEU A 86 -5.54 10.16 -0.79
N LYS A 87 -4.58 11.09 -0.89
CA LYS A 87 -4.74 12.35 -1.62
C LYS A 87 -3.68 12.49 -2.70
N ASN A 88 -4.08 13.13 -3.81
CA ASN A 88 -3.19 13.44 -4.92
C ASN A 88 -2.94 14.94 -4.94
N VAL A 89 -1.67 15.34 -4.97
CA VAL A 89 -1.24 16.74 -5.10
C VAL A 89 -0.57 16.92 -6.46
N ARG A 90 -1.16 17.77 -7.30
CA ARG A 90 -0.57 18.13 -8.60
C ARG A 90 0.48 19.22 -8.41
N TYR A 91 1.55 19.16 -9.19
CA TYR A 91 2.62 20.16 -9.18
C TYR A 91 3.01 20.55 -10.61
N ALA A 92 3.65 21.72 -10.77
CA ALA A 92 4.10 22.21 -12.06
C ALA A 92 5.23 21.33 -12.64
N ALA A 93 5.25 21.17 -13.95
CA ALA A 93 6.31 20.40 -14.60
C ALA A 93 7.69 21.02 -14.29
N GLY A 94 8.61 20.19 -13.83
CA GLY A 94 9.97 20.62 -13.43
C GLY A 94 10.11 21.01 -11.96
N ALA A 95 8.99 21.17 -11.21
CA ALA A 95 9.04 21.32 -9.76
C ALA A 95 9.14 19.94 -9.07
N ASP A 96 9.78 19.90 -7.91
CA ASP A 96 9.82 18.72 -7.05
C ASP A 96 9.42 19.08 -5.63
N PRO A 97 8.14 19.00 -5.28
CA PRO A 97 7.69 19.38 -3.94
C PRO A 97 8.28 18.48 -2.85
N LEU A 98 8.70 17.25 -3.18
CA LEU A 98 9.27 16.33 -2.19
C LEU A 98 10.70 16.70 -1.77
N GLU A 99 11.41 17.55 -2.54
CA GLU A 99 12.77 17.99 -2.21
C GLU A 99 12.81 19.26 -1.34
N THR A 100 11.66 19.88 -1.06
CA THR A 100 11.60 21.09 -0.25
C THR A 100 11.70 20.76 1.25
N VAL A 101 12.36 21.63 2.00
CA VAL A 101 12.62 21.45 3.43
C VAL A 101 11.30 21.38 4.22
N GLU A 102 10.34 22.20 3.85
CA GLU A 102 9.02 22.29 4.48
C GLU A 102 8.26 20.98 4.37
N VAL A 103 8.19 20.42 3.15
CA VAL A 103 7.52 19.14 2.88
C VAL A 103 8.25 17.98 3.55
N GLN A 104 9.57 17.93 3.51
CA GLN A 104 10.36 16.89 4.20
C GLN A 104 10.15 16.94 5.72
N ARG A 105 10.08 18.13 6.31
CA ARG A 105 9.78 18.29 7.73
C ARG A 105 8.37 17.77 8.06
N ALA A 106 7.36 18.14 7.27
CA ALA A 106 6.00 17.65 7.45
C ALA A 106 5.89 16.12 7.33
N MET A 107 6.63 15.54 6.37
CA MET A 107 6.71 14.07 6.22
C MET A 107 7.33 13.40 7.44
N ALA A 108 8.46 13.91 7.94
CA ALA A 108 9.13 13.36 9.12
C ALA A 108 8.27 13.47 10.39
N GLU A 109 7.57 14.59 10.58
CA GLU A 109 6.62 14.76 11.68
C GLU A 109 5.46 13.77 11.58
N ALA A 110 4.90 13.60 10.39
CA ALA A 110 3.84 12.65 10.11
C ALA A 110 4.26 11.20 10.41
N GLU A 111 5.45 10.79 9.97
CA GLU A 111 6.02 9.47 10.28
C GLU A 111 6.17 9.27 11.78
N GLY A 112 6.69 10.26 12.50
CA GLY A 112 6.82 10.22 13.96
C GLY A 112 5.46 10.03 14.66
N ARG A 113 4.43 10.73 14.22
CA ARG A 113 3.06 10.62 14.76
C ARG A 113 2.40 9.28 14.47
N LEU A 114 2.73 8.64 13.34
CA LEU A 114 2.21 7.33 12.94
C LEU A 114 3.02 6.15 13.49
N THR A 115 4.18 6.38 14.08
CA THR A 115 5.05 5.31 14.59
C THR A 115 4.30 4.37 15.53
N GLY A 116 4.34 3.08 15.25
CA GLY A 116 3.73 2.00 16.04
C GLY A 116 2.21 1.83 15.86
N ARG A 117 1.51 2.76 15.17
CA ARG A 117 0.05 2.69 15.01
C ARG A 117 -0.47 2.99 13.60
N GLY A 118 0.41 3.41 12.72
CA GLY A 118 0.04 3.76 11.35
C GLY A 118 1.19 3.54 10.38
N ARG A 119 0.96 3.93 9.14
CA ARG A 119 1.92 3.88 8.05
C ARG A 119 1.71 5.04 7.10
N LEU A 120 2.80 5.62 6.62
CA LEU A 120 2.83 6.65 5.58
C LEU A 120 3.47 6.07 4.30
N LEU A 121 2.92 6.41 3.14
CA LEU A 121 3.50 6.12 1.84
C LEU A 121 3.31 7.32 0.92
N ILE A 122 4.40 7.93 0.53
CA ILE A 122 4.41 9.07 -0.38
C ILE A 122 5.22 8.70 -1.61
N ARG A 123 4.68 8.97 -2.80
CA ARG A 123 5.35 8.69 -4.05
C ARG A 123 4.88 9.57 -5.19
N LYS A 124 5.78 9.86 -6.11
CA LYS A 124 5.42 10.47 -7.40
C LYS A 124 4.64 9.46 -8.26
N SER A 125 3.72 9.96 -9.05
CA SER A 125 3.10 9.18 -10.13
C SER A 125 4.12 8.97 -11.25
N GLY A 126 4.14 7.77 -11.83
CA GLY A 126 5.01 7.48 -12.98
C GLY A 126 4.49 8.05 -14.31
N THR A 127 3.24 8.50 -14.36
CA THR A 127 2.55 8.89 -15.61
C THR A 127 2.02 10.32 -15.60
N GLU A 128 1.88 10.93 -14.43
CA GLU A 128 1.31 12.26 -14.28
C GLU A 128 2.18 13.10 -13.32
N PRO A 129 2.21 14.45 -13.46
CA PRO A 129 2.92 15.34 -12.55
C PRO A 129 2.12 15.51 -11.25
N LEU A 130 2.06 14.47 -10.44
CA LEU A 130 1.41 14.47 -9.14
C LEU A 130 2.16 13.58 -8.14
N VAL A 131 2.06 13.95 -6.87
CA VAL A 131 2.47 13.15 -5.72
C VAL A 131 1.23 12.50 -5.12
N ARG A 132 1.34 11.23 -4.79
CA ARG A 132 0.35 10.48 -4.04
C ARG A 132 0.77 10.42 -2.58
N VAL A 133 -0.04 11.00 -1.70
CA VAL A 133 0.13 10.97 -0.25
C VAL A 133 -0.89 9.99 0.31
N MET A 134 -0.44 8.89 0.86
CA MET A 134 -1.29 7.86 1.44
C MET A 134 -0.83 7.55 2.86
N ALA A 135 -1.78 7.44 3.77
CA ALA A 135 -1.52 6.91 5.10
C ALA A 135 -2.58 5.89 5.50
N GLU A 136 -2.23 5.01 6.43
CA GLU A 136 -3.09 4.02 7.08
C GLU A 136 -2.97 4.19 8.59
N CYS A 137 -4.09 4.31 9.30
CA CYS A 137 -4.12 4.41 10.77
C CYS A 137 -5.52 4.06 11.28
N GLU A 138 -5.63 3.44 12.46
CA GLU A 138 -6.92 3.17 13.11
C GLU A 138 -7.62 4.45 13.58
N ASP A 139 -6.85 5.45 13.97
CA ASP A 139 -7.35 6.77 14.36
C ASP A 139 -7.58 7.62 13.09
N GLU A 140 -8.84 7.71 12.66
CA GLU A 140 -9.23 8.48 11.48
C GLU A 140 -8.97 9.99 11.64
N GLY A 141 -9.04 10.50 12.86
CA GLY A 141 -8.72 11.90 13.14
C GLY A 141 -7.24 12.20 12.94
N LEU A 142 -6.36 11.34 13.45
CA LEU A 142 -4.93 11.41 13.21
C LEU A 142 -4.60 11.22 11.73
N LEU A 143 -5.26 10.26 11.09
CA LEU A 143 -5.08 9.96 9.66
C LEU A 143 -5.35 11.18 8.80
N ALA A 144 -6.48 11.86 9.03
CA ALA A 144 -6.83 13.08 8.30
C ALA A 144 -5.81 14.20 8.57
N GLN A 145 -5.46 14.47 9.83
CA GLN A 145 -4.50 15.51 10.20
C GLN A 145 -3.14 15.34 9.53
N VAL A 146 -2.64 14.10 9.52
CA VAL A 146 -1.33 13.78 8.95
C VAL A 146 -1.33 13.98 7.43
N VAL A 147 -2.32 13.44 6.74
CA VAL A 147 -2.39 13.55 5.27
C VAL A 147 -2.65 14.99 4.85
N ASP A 148 -3.59 15.68 5.52
CA ASP A 148 -3.95 17.07 5.20
C ASP A 148 -2.78 18.03 5.48
N GLY A 149 -2.03 17.81 6.56
CA GLY A 149 -0.84 18.61 6.86
C GLY A 149 0.22 18.53 5.77
N ILE A 150 0.52 17.32 5.28
CA ILE A 150 1.50 17.14 4.18
C ILE A 150 0.97 17.75 2.89
N VAL A 151 -0.31 17.56 2.57
CA VAL A 151 -0.94 18.11 1.36
C VAL A 151 -0.89 19.64 1.39
N ALA A 152 -1.22 20.28 2.51
CA ALA A 152 -1.20 21.72 2.64
C ALA A 152 0.21 22.31 2.43
N GLU A 153 1.26 21.69 2.96
CA GLU A 153 2.65 22.10 2.71
C GLU A 153 3.03 21.96 1.23
N MET A 154 2.66 20.85 0.58
CA MET A 154 2.90 20.67 -0.85
C MET A 154 2.18 21.69 -1.72
N GLU A 155 0.93 22.02 -1.41
CA GLU A 155 0.13 23.01 -2.13
C GLU A 155 0.70 24.42 -1.94
N SER A 156 1.17 24.76 -0.72
CA SER A 156 1.82 26.03 -0.40
C SER A 156 3.10 26.23 -1.24
N VAL A 157 3.93 25.20 -1.33
CA VAL A 157 5.17 25.24 -2.15
C VAL A 157 4.85 25.28 -3.64
N ALA A 158 3.79 24.63 -4.09
CA ALA A 158 3.40 24.64 -5.51
C ALA A 158 2.80 25.98 -5.97
N ALA A 159 2.34 26.81 -5.02
CA ALA A 159 1.76 28.13 -5.29
C ALA A 159 2.79 29.28 -5.24
N ALA A 160 3.99 29.04 -4.70
CA ALA A 160 5.06 30.02 -4.55
C ALA A 160 6.00 30.05 -5.78
#